data_d5a480c2d9149535810a7f34bb9b09f7
#
_entry.id   d5a480c2d9149535810a7f34bb9b09f7
#
_cell.length_a   1.000
_cell.length_b   1.000
_cell.length_c   1.000
_cell.angle_alpha   90.00
_cell.angle_beta   90.00
_cell.angle_gamma   90.00
#
_symmetry.space_group_name_H-M   'P 1'
#
loop_
_entity.id
_entity.type
_entity.pdbx_description
1 polymer ?
#
loop_
_entity_poly.entity_id
_entity_poly.type
_entity_poly.pdbx_seq_one_letter_code
_entity_poly.pdbx_strand_id
1 'polypeptide(L)'
;MNFVPQLPRQVALILLLQFTNSLGVSALVPMMSFFIVEGLKAEPWQIGLYSGLVMPLTLAVNRWAGERLDNHFPVKRLLIVSVLAYITLSALLTQVTSLLILLVLIAPLMSLSNMGAGVVFTFGRLYAEQQGMDVARVNSWLRMMVSLAWMIGPAVSFSVVARFGFVSAFLSAFGIGIVYLTLWYIVIPSGFRSTRERRKTTGREPINWGLQIAGLTCLGFVITNSLFVSAMPLFFVHETGLPGATPGLSLSVKCLLEVFVIFGSVRLAERIGTRQVLMLAACLAAISMVLFAQVTALWQALAISVLEGVYYGLFAGVAISFVQSYAPDRPGRATAVYMNSLFLGGMIGSVSMGFIASATSFQTVLYTAAFSAVTALFVLIATLKVQPKAVDGSV
;
A
#
# COMPACT_ATOMS: atom_id res chain seq x y z
N MET A 1 13.65 -30.92 17.79
CA MET A 1 13.44 -29.98 16.65
C MET A 1 12.20 -30.47 15.90
N ASN A 2 11.05 -29.88 16.14
CA ASN A 2 9.82 -29.97 15.33
C ASN A 2 8.86 -28.91 15.86
N PHE A 3 9.17 -27.63 15.60
CA PHE A 3 8.29 -26.51 15.88
C PHE A 3 7.86 -25.87 14.56
N VAL A 4 7.08 -26.61 13.77
CA VAL A 4 6.10 -25.97 12.90
C VAL A 4 4.80 -26.02 13.72
N PRO A 5 4.40 -24.92 14.39
CA PRO A 5 3.10 -24.89 15.05
C PRO A 5 2.07 -25.10 13.95
N GLN A 6 1.29 -26.18 14.07
CA GLN A 6 0.21 -26.47 13.13
C GLN A 6 -0.71 -25.24 13.12
N LEU A 7 -0.72 -24.54 12.00
CA LEU A 7 -1.53 -23.32 11.81
C LEU A 7 -3.01 -23.74 11.93
N PRO A 8 -3.80 -23.18 12.85
CA PRO A 8 -5.20 -23.55 12.95
C PRO A 8 -5.88 -23.36 11.60
N ARG A 9 -6.66 -24.32 11.14
CA ARG A 9 -7.33 -24.30 9.82
C ARG A 9 -8.02 -22.97 9.53
N GLN A 10 -8.70 -22.42 10.55
CA GLN A 10 -9.39 -21.13 10.41
C GLN A 10 -8.42 -19.97 10.16
N VAL A 11 -7.27 -19.95 10.81
CA VAL A 11 -6.24 -18.92 10.57
C VAL A 11 -5.70 -19.03 9.15
N ALA A 12 -5.42 -20.24 8.66
CA ALA A 12 -4.99 -20.45 7.27
C ALA A 12 -6.02 -19.92 6.27
N LEU A 13 -7.30 -20.13 6.52
CA LEU A 13 -8.40 -19.61 5.68
C LEU A 13 -8.49 -18.07 5.74
N ILE A 14 -8.28 -17.46 6.92
CA ILE A 14 -8.22 -15.99 7.06
C ILE A 14 -7.02 -15.42 6.28
N LEU A 15 -5.87 -16.08 6.33
CA LEU A 15 -4.68 -15.70 5.56
C LEU A 15 -4.93 -15.79 4.05
N LEU A 16 -5.59 -16.86 3.60
CA LEU A 16 -5.95 -17.02 2.19
C LEU A 16 -6.97 -15.95 1.75
N LEU A 17 -7.93 -15.59 2.60
CA LEU A 17 -8.87 -14.50 2.35
C LEU A 17 -8.13 -13.15 2.18
N GLN A 18 -7.17 -12.86 3.07
CA GLN A 18 -6.33 -11.65 2.97
C GLN A 18 -5.47 -11.65 1.72
N PHE A 19 -4.85 -12.78 1.40
CA PHE A 19 -4.05 -12.93 0.18
C PHE A 19 -4.90 -12.66 -1.08
N THR A 20 -6.08 -13.28 -1.18
CA THR A 20 -6.97 -13.12 -2.35
C THR A 20 -7.47 -11.68 -2.49
N ASN A 21 -7.88 -11.03 -1.38
CA ASN A 21 -8.24 -9.61 -1.39
C ASN A 21 -7.08 -8.74 -1.89
N SER A 22 -5.89 -8.94 -1.32
CA SER A 22 -4.70 -8.16 -1.66
C SER A 22 -4.22 -8.44 -3.08
N LEU A 23 -4.36 -9.68 -3.57
CA LEU A 23 -4.03 -10.06 -4.94
C LEU A 23 -4.91 -9.28 -5.95
N GLY A 24 -6.21 -9.19 -5.68
CA GLY A 24 -7.12 -8.41 -6.50
C GLY A 24 -6.76 -6.93 -6.55
N VAL A 25 -6.47 -6.32 -5.39
CA VAL A 25 -6.07 -4.91 -5.31
C VAL A 25 -4.74 -4.67 -6.02
N SER A 26 -3.73 -5.49 -5.76
CA SER A 26 -2.39 -5.34 -6.34
C SER A 26 -2.34 -5.60 -7.85
N ALA A 27 -3.26 -6.42 -8.37
CA ALA A 27 -3.40 -6.65 -9.80
C ALA A 27 -3.99 -5.43 -10.53
N LEU A 28 -4.93 -4.70 -9.91
CA LEU A 28 -5.63 -3.59 -10.55
C LEU A 28 -4.97 -2.23 -10.31
N VAL A 29 -4.57 -1.91 -9.07
CA VAL A 29 -4.14 -0.55 -8.71
C VAL A 29 -2.98 -0.03 -9.56
N PRO A 30 -1.85 -0.75 -9.73
CA PRO A 30 -0.76 -0.27 -10.59
C PRO A 30 -1.12 -0.22 -12.08
N MET A 31 -2.05 -1.09 -12.50
CA MET A 31 -2.49 -1.18 -13.89
C MET A 31 -3.42 -0.03 -14.30
N MET A 32 -4.08 0.64 -13.35
CA MET A 32 -5.06 1.68 -13.67
C MET A 32 -4.44 2.90 -14.37
N SER A 33 -3.24 3.33 -13.97
CA SER A 33 -2.54 4.43 -14.66
C SER A 33 -2.23 4.05 -16.13
N PHE A 34 -1.80 2.82 -16.35
CA PHE A 34 -1.53 2.28 -17.67
C PHE A 34 -2.81 2.14 -18.51
N PHE A 35 -3.92 1.67 -17.91
CA PHE A 35 -5.21 1.56 -18.59
C PHE A 35 -5.80 2.91 -18.98
N ILE A 36 -5.66 3.95 -18.14
CA ILE A 36 -6.17 5.29 -18.45
C ILE A 36 -5.50 5.83 -19.71
N VAL A 37 -4.18 5.72 -19.83
CA VAL A 37 -3.44 6.26 -20.97
C VAL A 37 -3.50 5.31 -22.17
N GLU A 38 -3.22 4.03 -22.00
CA GLU A 38 -3.15 3.09 -23.11
C GLU A 38 -4.51 2.51 -23.52
N GLY A 39 -5.36 2.19 -22.57
CA GLY A 39 -6.66 1.60 -22.81
C GLY A 39 -7.71 2.62 -23.27
N LEU A 40 -7.78 3.75 -22.58
CA LEU A 40 -8.76 4.81 -22.86
C LEU A 40 -8.19 5.92 -23.77
N LYS A 41 -6.88 5.89 -24.10
CA LYS A 41 -6.19 6.94 -24.86
C LYS A 41 -6.35 8.33 -24.25
N ALA A 42 -6.39 8.37 -22.93
CA ALA A 42 -6.56 9.58 -22.15
C ALA A 42 -5.22 10.28 -21.91
N GLU A 43 -5.27 11.59 -21.66
CA GLU A 43 -4.08 12.39 -21.33
C GLU A 43 -3.55 12.03 -19.94
N PRO A 44 -2.21 12.05 -19.70
CA PRO A 44 -1.63 11.65 -18.40
C PRO A 44 -2.18 12.42 -17.18
N TRP A 45 -2.57 13.71 -17.32
CA TRP A 45 -3.14 14.49 -16.22
C TRP A 45 -4.47 13.89 -15.69
N GLN A 46 -5.16 13.12 -16.53
CA GLN A 46 -6.42 12.47 -16.17
C GLN A 46 -6.21 11.32 -15.17
N ILE A 47 -4.98 10.77 -15.08
CA ILE A 47 -4.58 9.89 -13.99
C ILE A 47 -4.66 10.64 -12.64
N GLY A 48 -4.22 11.91 -12.65
CA GLY A 48 -4.33 12.80 -11.49
C GLY A 48 -5.79 13.01 -11.05
N LEU A 49 -6.72 13.21 -11.99
CA LEU A 49 -8.15 13.30 -11.67
C LEU A 49 -8.70 12.00 -11.05
N TYR A 50 -8.39 10.86 -11.67
CA TYR A 50 -8.82 9.56 -11.16
C TYR A 50 -8.28 9.32 -9.74
N SER A 51 -6.98 9.51 -9.52
CA SER A 51 -6.36 9.33 -8.21
C SER A 51 -6.86 10.33 -7.18
N GLY A 52 -7.06 11.60 -7.61
CA GLY A 52 -7.62 12.67 -6.79
C GLY A 52 -9.06 12.43 -6.35
N LEU A 53 -9.81 11.58 -7.06
CA LEU A 53 -11.15 11.14 -6.69
C LEU A 53 -11.11 9.86 -5.83
N VAL A 54 -10.37 8.84 -6.26
CA VAL A 54 -10.30 7.52 -5.59
C VAL A 54 -9.74 7.64 -4.17
N MET A 55 -8.68 8.43 -3.96
CA MET A 55 -8.00 8.47 -2.66
C MET A 55 -8.88 9.09 -1.55
N PRO A 56 -9.50 10.27 -1.72
CA PRO A 56 -10.42 10.81 -0.71
C PRO A 56 -11.64 9.91 -0.47
N LEU A 57 -12.20 9.31 -1.53
CA LEU A 57 -13.29 8.35 -1.40
C LEU A 57 -12.85 7.12 -0.60
N THR A 58 -11.66 6.58 -0.86
CA THR A 58 -11.11 5.45 -0.10
C THR A 58 -10.94 5.81 1.38
N LEU A 59 -10.44 7.01 1.70
CA LEU A 59 -10.35 7.50 3.08
C LEU A 59 -11.71 7.57 3.76
N ALA A 60 -12.71 8.13 3.08
CA ALA A 60 -14.07 8.25 3.60
C ALA A 60 -14.70 6.86 3.84
N VAL A 61 -14.53 5.93 2.89
CA VAL A 61 -15.02 4.55 2.99
C VAL A 61 -14.32 3.78 4.10
N ASN A 62 -13.00 3.90 4.22
CA ASN A 62 -12.24 3.24 5.30
C ASN A 62 -12.65 3.75 6.68
N ARG A 63 -12.87 5.07 6.81
CA ARG A 63 -13.38 5.67 8.05
C ARG A 63 -14.78 5.16 8.38
N TRP A 64 -15.69 5.17 7.42
CA TRP A 64 -17.04 4.64 7.57
C TRP A 64 -17.02 3.16 7.97
N ALA A 65 -16.18 2.34 7.32
CA ALA A 65 -16.03 0.92 7.65
C ALA A 65 -15.49 0.71 9.08
N GLY A 66 -14.49 1.49 9.49
CA GLY A 66 -13.95 1.49 10.85
C GLY A 66 -15.01 1.84 11.90
N GLU A 67 -15.78 2.91 11.70
CA GLU A 67 -16.87 3.32 12.59
C GLU A 67 -17.97 2.24 12.70
N ARG A 68 -18.27 1.53 11.60
CA ARG A 68 -19.21 0.40 11.63
C ARG A 68 -18.68 -0.78 12.43
N LEU A 69 -17.41 -1.13 12.28
CA LEU A 69 -16.78 -2.21 13.06
C LEU A 69 -16.74 -1.88 14.54
N ASP A 70 -16.43 -0.62 14.91
CA ASP A 70 -16.43 -0.14 16.30
C ASP A 70 -17.84 -0.15 16.91
N ASN A 71 -18.88 0.01 16.11
CA ASN A 71 -20.29 -0.06 16.52
C ASN A 71 -20.88 -1.49 16.42
N HIS A 72 -20.06 -2.52 16.54
CA HIS A 72 -20.46 -3.94 16.55
C HIS A 72 -21.22 -4.40 15.29
N PHE A 73 -21.01 -3.72 14.15
CA PHE A 73 -21.61 -4.17 12.90
C PHE A 73 -20.98 -5.50 12.45
N PRO A 74 -21.78 -6.47 11.94
CA PRO A 74 -21.25 -7.78 11.56
C PRO A 74 -20.17 -7.67 10.46
N VAL A 75 -18.97 -8.20 10.72
CA VAL A 75 -17.84 -8.19 9.80
C VAL A 75 -18.23 -8.77 8.43
N LYS A 76 -18.98 -9.89 8.42
CA LYS A 76 -19.45 -10.55 7.20
C LYS A 76 -20.28 -9.63 6.31
N ARG A 77 -21.19 -8.83 6.88
CA ARG A 77 -22.03 -7.88 6.14
C ARG A 77 -21.26 -6.68 5.64
N LEU A 78 -20.20 -6.27 6.32
CA LEU A 78 -19.36 -5.17 5.87
C LEU A 78 -18.44 -5.63 4.74
N LEU A 79 -17.82 -6.80 4.87
CA LEU A 79 -16.89 -7.30 3.87
C LEU A 79 -17.56 -7.65 2.54
N ILE A 80 -18.83 -8.09 2.53
CA ILE A 80 -19.54 -8.39 1.28
C ILE A 80 -19.66 -7.15 0.38
N VAL A 81 -19.74 -5.95 0.95
CA VAL A 81 -19.75 -4.70 0.18
C VAL A 81 -18.47 -4.55 -0.63
N SER A 82 -17.30 -4.83 0.00
CA SER A 82 -16.01 -4.81 -0.70
C SER A 82 -15.91 -5.89 -1.77
N VAL A 83 -16.36 -7.11 -1.45
CA VAL A 83 -16.34 -8.26 -2.39
C VAL A 83 -17.19 -7.96 -3.64
N LEU A 84 -18.44 -7.53 -3.43
CA LEU A 84 -19.33 -7.19 -4.54
C LEU A 84 -18.85 -6.00 -5.34
N ALA A 85 -18.31 -4.96 -4.67
CA ALA A 85 -17.70 -3.83 -5.35
C ALA A 85 -16.54 -4.27 -6.24
N TYR A 86 -15.65 -5.16 -5.76
CA TYR A 86 -14.53 -5.69 -6.52
C TYR A 86 -14.99 -6.50 -7.75
N ILE A 87 -15.97 -7.38 -7.60
CA ILE A 87 -16.51 -8.19 -8.70
C ILE A 87 -17.17 -7.27 -9.75
N THR A 88 -18.01 -6.33 -9.28
CA THR A 88 -18.73 -5.42 -10.17
C THR A 88 -17.77 -4.52 -10.94
N LEU A 89 -16.77 -3.92 -10.26
CA LEU A 89 -15.79 -3.08 -10.94
C LEU A 89 -14.97 -3.86 -11.96
N SER A 90 -14.56 -5.10 -11.65
CA SER A 90 -13.76 -5.93 -12.56
C SER A 90 -14.59 -6.32 -13.81
N ALA A 91 -15.88 -6.61 -13.63
CA ALA A 91 -16.78 -6.87 -14.76
C ALA A 91 -17.02 -5.61 -15.61
N LEU A 92 -17.28 -4.46 -14.98
CA LEU A 92 -17.52 -3.20 -15.69
C LEU A 92 -16.29 -2.72 -16.45
N LEU A 93 -15.08 -2.89 -15.89
CA LEU A 93 -13.82 -2.50 -16.53
C LEU A 93 -13.62 -3.15 -17.91
N THR A 94 -14.22 -4.32 -18.17
CA THR A 94 -14.16 -4.95 -19.49
C THR A 94 -14.90 -4.16 -20.58
N GLN A 95 -15.79 -3.24 -20.19
CA GLN A 95 -16.64 -2.45 -21.08
C GLN A 95 -16.41 -0.94 -20.98
N VAL A 96 -15.50 -0.50 -20.11
CA VAL A 96 -15.20 0.93 -19.94
C VAL A 96 -14.48 1.46 -21.16
N THR A 97 -15.08 2.44 -21.83
CA THR A 97 -14.55 3.09 -23.03
C THR A 97 -14.35 4.60 -22.84
N SER A 98 -14.77 5.16 -21.72
CA SER A 98 -14.65 6.59 -21.46
C SER A 98 -14.16 6.89 -20.04
N LEU A 99 -13.44 7.99 -19.90
CA LEU A 99 -12.99 8.49 -18.62
C LEU A 99 -14.15 8.83 -17.68
N LEU A 100 -15.26 9.35 -18.21
CA LEU A 100 -16.43 9.69 -17.39
C LEU A 100 -17.00 8.47 -16.67
N ILE A 101 -17.14 7.35 -17.37
CA ILE A 101 -17.58 6.07 -16.78
C ILE A 101 -16.59 5.62 -15.71
N LEU A 102 -15.29 5.75 -15.99
CA LEU A 102 -14.24 5.42 -15.02
C LEU A 102 -14.35 6.25 -13.73
N LEU A 103 -14.56 7.56 -13.86
CA LEU A 103 -14.65 8.47 -12.69
C LEU A 103 -15.96 8.25 -11.91
N VAL A 104 -17.10 8.10 -12.59
CA VAL A 104 -18.42 8.05 -11.96
C VAL A 104 -18.75 6.67 -11.38
N LEU A 105 -18.37 5.59 -12.06
CA LEU A 105 -18.72 4.22 -11.65
C LEU A 105 -17.55 3.47 -11.05
N ILE A 106 -16.38 3.48 -11.71
CA ILE A 106 -15.27 2.65 -11.28
C ILE A 106 -14.56 3.23 -10.05
N ALA A 107 -14.36 4.54 -9.97
CA ALA A 107 -13.67 5.15 -8.84
C ALA A 107 -14.38 4.91 -7.49
N PRO A 108 -15.72 5.08 -7.36
CA PRO A 108 -16.43 4.70 -6.13
C PRO A 108 -16.37 3.21 -5.82
N LEU A 109 -16.50 2.33 -6.82
CA LEU A 109 -16.40 0.89 -6.63
C LEU A 109 -14.99 0.47 -6.21
N MET A 110 -13.94 1.08 -6.79
CA MET A 110 -12.55 0.86 -6.38
C MET A 110 -12.35 1.25 -4.91
N SER A 111 -12.90 2.40 -4.49
CA SER A 111 -12.82 2.87 -3.12
C SER A 111 -13.52 1.94 -2.13
N LEU A 112 -14.70 1.42 -2.49
CA LEU A 112 -15.42 0.41 -1.70
C LEU A 112 -14.65 -0.92 -1.64
N SER A 113 -14.02 -1.33 -2.74
CA SER A 113 -13.20 -2.54 -2.79
C SER A 113 -11.98 -2.43 -1.87
N ASN A 114 -11.31 -1.28 -1.85
CA ASN A 114 -10.07 -1.05 -1.08
C ASN A 114 -10.27 -1.18 0.45
N MET A 115 -11.49 -1.04 0.98
CA MET A 115 -11.73 -1.23 2.41
C MET A 115 -11.57 -2.69 2.87
N GLY A 116 -11.63 -3.65 1.94
CA GLY A 116 -11.59 -5.08 2.24
C GLY A 116 -10.38 -5.49 3.05
N ALA A 117 -9.19 -4.98 2.70
CA ALA A 117 -7.96 -5.27 3.43
C ALA A 117 -8.05 -4.89 4.91
N GLY A 118 -8.52 -3.68 5.22
CA GLY A 118 -8.68 -3.21 6.60
C GLY A 118 -9.71 -4.03 7.39
N VAL A 119 -10.80 -4.43 6.75
CA VAL A 119 -11.84 -5.27 7.36
C VAL A 119 -11.30 -6.67 7.67
N VAL A 120 -10.54 -7.30 6.76
CA VAL A 120 -9.95 -8.62 6.98
C VAL A 120 -8.84 -8.57 8.03
N PHE A 121 -8.01 -7.52 8.07
CA PHE A 121 -7.05 -7.31 9.17
C PHE A 121 -7.74 -7.22 10.52
N THR A 122 -8.82 -6.44 10.60
CA THR A 122 -9.61 -6.32 11.84
C THR A 122 -10.24 -7.65 12.23
N PHE A 123 -10.78 -8.40 11.27
CA PHE A 123 -11.32 -9.73 11.51
C PHE A 123 -10.28 -10.70 12.06
N GLY A 124 -9.10 -10.78 11.41
CA GLY A 124 -8.03 -11.66 11.87
C GLY A 124 -7.52 -11.31 13.27
N ARG A 125 -7.41 -10.02 13.58
CA ARG A 125 -7.05 -9.54 14.92
C ARG A 125 -8.09 -9.92 15.96
N LEU A 126 -9.37 -9.62 15.74
CA LEU A 126 -10.45 -9.94 16.65
C LEU A 126 -10.60 -11.45 16.87
N TYR A 127 -10.40 -12.23 15.80
CA TYR A 127 -10.39 -13.68 15.88
C TYR A 127 -9.25 -14.18 16.78
N ALA A 128 -8.04 -13.64 16.61
CA ALA A 128 -6.88 -13.98 17.45
C ALA A 128 -7.12 -13.61 18.92
N GLU A 129 -7.67 -12.43 19.20
CA GLU A 129 -8.04 -11.99 20.56
C GLU A 129 -9.05 -12.95 21.19
N GLN A 130 -10.11 -13.37 20.48
CA GLN A 130 -11.14 -14.29 20.97
C GLN A 130 -10.63 -15.71 21.21
N GLN A 131 -9.62 -16.15 20.45
CA GLN A 131 -9.02 -17.48 20.59
C GLN A 131 -7.80 -17.51 21.53
N GLY A 132 -7.45 -16.40 22.18
CA GLY A 132 -6.28 -16.30 23.04
C GLY A 132 -4.95 -16.47 22.31
N MET A 133 -4.91 -16.21 21.01
CA MET A 133 -3.70 -16.30 20.17
C MET A 133 -2.87 -15.02 20.27
N ASP A 134 -1.58 -15.13 19.95
CA ASP A 134 -0.71 -13.96 19.81
C ASP A 134 -1.15 -13.10 18.61
N VAL A 135 -1.76 -11.96 18.92
CA VAL A 135 -2.28 -10.99 17.94
C VAL A 135 -1.17 -10.43 17.05
N ALA A 136 0.02 -10.18 17.61
CA ALA A 136 1.15 -9.65 16.85
C ALA A 136 1.61 -10.64 15.78
N ARG A 137 1.62 -11.93 16.10
CA ARG A 137 1.97 -13.01 15.18
C ARG A 137 0.94 -13.12 14.04
N VAL A 138 -0.35 -13.11 14.36
CA VAL A 138 -1.42 -13.19 13.33
C VAL A 138 -1.38 -11.97 12.41
N ASN A 139 -1.18 -10.76 12.95
CA ASN A 139 -1.02 -9.54 12.14
C ASN A 139 0.22 -9.62 11.23
N SER A 140 1.33 -10.19 11.71
CA SER A 140 2.53 -10.39 10.89
C SER A 140 2.27 -11.34 9.72
N TRP A 141 1.55 -12.44 9.94
CA TRP A 141 1.14 -13.36 8.88
C TRP A 141 0.21 -12.71 7.86
N LEU A 142 -0.78 -11.92 8.31
CA LEU A 142 -1.66 -11.17 7.42
C LEU A 142 -0.87 -10.17 6.55
N ARG A 143 0.11 -9.49 7.14
CA ARG A 143 0.99 -8.56 6.41
C ARG A 143 1.86 -9.28 5.38
N MET A 144 2.38 -10.46 5.71
CA MET A 144 3.10 -11.31 4.78
C MET A 144 2.24 -11.70 3.56
N MET A 145 0.95 -12.00 3.78
CA MET A 145 0.02 -12.29 2.68
C MET A 145 -0.17 -11.09 1.75
N VAL A 146 -0.20 -9.87 2.28
CA VAL A 146 -0.23 -8.64 1.45
C VAL A 146 1.03 -8.55 0.59
N SER A 147 2.22 -8.71 1.18
CA SER A 147 3.49 -8.64 0.43
C SER A 147 3.58 -9.69 -0.67
N LEU A 148 3.18 -10.94 -0.38
CA LEU A 148 3.10 -12.00 -1.39
C LEU A 148 2.14 -11.67 -2.53
N ALA A 149 0.98 -11.09 -2.21
CA ALA A 149 0.00 -10.66 -3.21
C ALA A 149 0.55 -9.54 -4.10
N TRP A 150 1.25 -8.55 -3.53
CA TRP A 150 1.89 -7.48 -4.28
C TRP A 150 3.09 -7.95 -5.13
N MET A 151 3.73 -9.04 -4.73
CA MET A 151 4.77 -9.69 -5.55
C MET A 151 4.18 -10.36 -6.80
N ILE A 152 3.01 -11.02 -6.67
CA ILE A 152 2.42 -11.84 -7.74
C ILE A 152 1.45 -11.02 -8.60
N GLY A 153 0.61 -10.19 -8.00
CA GLY A 153 -0.50 -9.50 -8.67
C GLY A 153 -0.07 -8.67 -9.87
N PRO A 154 0.84 -7.70 -9.72
CA PRO A 154 1.31 -6.89 -10.83
C PRO A 154 2.01 -7.69 -11.93
N ALA A 155 2.84 -8.70 -11.56
CA ALA A 155 3.52 -9.55 -12.52
C ALA A 155 2.53 -10.28 -13.42
N VAL A 156 1.50 -10.86 -12.83
CA VAL A 156 0.46 -11.57 -13.58
C VAL A 156 -0.36 -10.59 -14.41
N SER A 157 -0.86 -9.49 -13.83
CA SER A 157 -1.73 -8.55 -14.53
C SER A 157 -1.04 -7.89 -15.73
N PHE A 158 0.18 -7.38 -15.58
CA PHE A 158 0.93 -6.78 -16.70
C PHE A 158 1.33 -7.83 -17.75
N SER A 159 1.66 -9.07 -17.36
CA SER A 159 1.95 -10.15 -18.32
C SER A 159 0.71 -10.54 -19.12
N VAL A 160 -0.47 -10.58 -18.49
CA VAL A 160 -1.75 -10.83 -19.16
C VAL A 160 -2.09 -9.69 -20.10
N VAL A 161 -1.95 -8.43 -19.66
CA VAL A 161 -2.19 -7.26 -20.53
C VAL A 161 -1.28 -7.29 -21.74
N ALA A 162 0.01 -7.56 -21.56
CA ALA A 162 0.99 -7.57 -22.63
C ALA A 162 0.73 -8.63 -23.71
N ARG A 163 0.11 -9.78 -23.35
CA ARG A 163 -0.16 -10.89 -24.26
C ARG A 163 -1.59 -10.92 -24.80
N PHE A 164 -2.57 -10.56 -23.98
CA PHE A 164 -3.99 -10.79 -24.22
C PHE A 164 -4.84 -9.53 -24.10
N GLY A 165 -4.22 -8.38 -23.77
CA GLY A 165 -4.89 -7.10 -23.62
C GLY A 165 -5.63 -6.90 -22.30
N PHE A 166 -6.16 -5.68 -22.11
CA PHE A 166 -6.79 -5.25 -20.85
C PHE A 166 -8.03 -6.06 -20.48
N VAL A 167 -8.89 -6.43 -21.46
CA VAL A 167 -10.13 -7.19 -21.20
C VAL A 167 -9.80 -8.51 -20.50
N SER A 168 -8.77 -9.22 -20.97
CA SER A 168 -8.34 -10.49 -20.37
C SER A 168 -7.81 -10.32 -18.96
N ALA A 169 -7.11 -9.22 -18.68
CA ALA A 169 -6.64 -8.89 -17.32
C ALA A 169 -7.81 -8.59 -16.38
N PHE A 170 -8.83 -7.86 -16.84
CA PHE A 170 -10.04 -7.59 -16.06
C PHE A 170 -10.89 -8.83 -15.83
N LEU A 171 -10.99 -9.74 -16.81
CA LEU A 171 -11.63 -11.05 -16.63
C LEU A 171 -10.86 -11.92 -15.61
N SER A 172 -9.53 -11.87 -15.62
CA SER A 172 -8.71 -12.55 -14.61
C SER A 172 -8.96 -11.96 -13.20
N ALA A 173 -9.07 -10.63 -13.08
CA ALA A 173 -9.44 -9.96 -11.84
C ALA A 173 -10.86 -10.35 -11.40
N PHE A 174 -11.82 -10.46 -12.32
CA PHE A 174 -13.16 -10.96 -12.03
C PHE A 174 -13.12 -12.38 -11.46
N GLY A 175 -12.31 -13.28 -12.06
CA GLY A 175 -12.07 -14.63 -11.52
C GLY A 175 -11.53 -14.63 -10.09
N ILE A 176 -10.57 -13.76 -9.78
CA ILE A 176 -10.09 -13.56 -8.41
C ILE A 176 -11.25 -13.10 -7.50
N GLY A 177 -12.14 -12.24 -7.98
CA GLY A 177 -13.34 -11.79 -7.27
C GLY A 177 -14.29 -12.92 -6.90
N ILE A 178 -14.48 -13.91 -7.79
CA ILE A 178 -15.30 -15.10 -7.49
C ILE A 178 -14.65 -15.97 -6.41
N VAL A 179 -13.33 -16.16 -6.45
CA VAL A 179 -12.59 -16.86 -5.38
C VAL A 179 -12.73 -16.10 -4.06
N TYR A 180 -12.63 -14.75 -4.10
CA TYR A 180 -12.81 -13.90 -2.91
C TYR A 180 -14.22 -14.02 -2.32
N LEU A 181 -15.26 -14.06 -3.16
CA LEU A 181 -16.65 -14.29 -2.74
C LEU A 181 -16.82 -15.66 -2.07
N THR A 182 -16.24 -16.70 -2.64
CA THR A 182 -16.27 -18.05 -2.09
C THR A 182 -15.61 -18.12 -0.72
N LEU A 183 -14.42 -17.52 -0.59
CA LEU A 183 -13.71 -17.44 0.69
C LEU A 183 -14.47 -16.59 1.70
N TRP A 184 -15.04 -15.45 1.31
CA TRP A 184 -15.90 -14.64 2.18
C TRP A 184 -17.04 -15.47 2.77
N TYR A 185 -17.71 -16.28 1.95
CA TYR A 185 -18.83 -17.10 2.37
C TYR A 185 -18.43 -18.16 3.40
N ILE A 186 -17.31 -18.85 3.14
CA ILE A 186 -16.83 -19.99 3.94
C ILE A 186 -16.14 -19.53 5.23
N VAL A 187 -15.31 -18.47 5.16
CA VAL A 187 -14.37 -18.12 6.22
C VAL A 187 -15.01 -17.30 7.33
N ILE A 188 -15.96 -16.43 7.01
CA ILE A 188 -16.50 -15.47 7.98
C ILE A 188 -17.84 -15.96 8.54
N PRO A 189 -17.93 -16.25 9.86
CA PRO A 189 -19.19 -16.59 10.51
C PRO A 189 -20.21 -15.44 10.46
N SER A 190 -21.48 -15.75 10.25
CA SER A 190 -22.54 -14.74 10.04
C SER A 190 -22.74 -13.76 11.21
N GLY A 191 -22.46 -14.21 12.43
CA GLY A 191 -22.64 -13.41 13.66
C GLY A 191 -21.39 -12.75 14.20
N PHE A 192 -20.22 -12.87 13.53
CA PHE A 192 -18.96 -12.36 14.06
C PHE A 192 -18.94 -10.83 14.14
N ARG A 193 -18.69 -10.30 15.35
CA ARG A 193 -18.70 -8.88 15.67
C ARG A 193 -17.52 -8.52 16.58
N SER A 194 -17.15 -7.23 16.59
CA SER A 194 -16.25 -6.67 17.61
C SER A 194 -16.95 -6.70 18.98
N THR A 195 -16.23 -7.15 20.00
CA THR A 195 -16.68 -7.10 21.40
C THR A 195 -16.05 -5.92 22.16
N ARG A 196 -15.26 -5.08 21.47
CA ARG A 196 -14.45 -4.03 22.07
C ARG A 196 -15.27 -2.79 22.36
N GLU A 197 -15.29 -2.30 23.60
CA GLU A 197 -15.89 -1.02 23.94
C GLU A 197 -15.11 0.14 23.32
N ARG A 198 -15.84 1.10 22.76
CA ARG A 198 -15.27 2.31 22.15
C ARG A 198 -14.61 3.19 23.22
N ARG A 199 -13.29 3.27 23.22
CA ARG A 199 -12.57 4.23 24.06
C ARG A 199 -12.88 5.65 23.56
N LYS A 200 -13.72 6.39 24.28
CA LYS A 200 -13.96 7.81 24.02
C LYS A 200 -12.67 8.61 24.31
N THR A 201 -12.01 9.06 23.30
CA THR A 201 -10.95 10.07 23.44
C THR A 201 -11.59 11.44 23.59
N THR A 202 -11.64 11.93 24.81
CA THR A 202 -12.12 13.29 25.13
C THR A 202 -10.92 14.20 25.32
N GLY A 203 -10.83 15.28 24.53
CA GLY A 203 -9.93 16.39 24.75
C GLY A 203 -9.08 16.79 23.54
N ARG A 204 -9.03 18.10 23.25
CA ARG A 204 -8.07 18.71 22.32
C ARG A 204 -6.70 18.78 23.01
N GLU A 205 -5.75 18.05 22.52
CA GLU A 205 -4.42 17.94 23.10
C GLU A 205 -3.40 18.84 22.40
N PRO A 206 -2.35 19.27 23.09
CA PRO A 206 -1.30 20.09 22.49
C PRO A 206 -0.64 19.35 21.31
N ILE A 207 -0.19 20.14 20.33
CA ILE A 207 0.46 19.60 19.13
C ILE A 207 1.84 19.05 19.54
N ASN A 208 2.08 17.77 19.25
CA ASN A 208 3.39 17.17 19.40
C ASN A 208 4.18 17.34 18.09
N TRP A 209 5.02 18.37 18.03
CA TRP A 209 5.81 18.71 16.84
C TRP A 209 6.76 17.60 16.42
N GLY A 210 7.38 16.88 17.35
CA GLY A 210 8.24 15.73 17.04
C GLY A 210 7.48 14.63 16.28
N LEU A 211 6.24 14.35 16.72
CA LEU A 211 5.35 13.41 16.06
C LEU A 211 4.94 13.89 14.65
N GLN A 212 4.67 15.19 14.47
CA GLN A 212 4.33 15.73 13.15
C GLN A 212 5.50 15.66 12.17
N ILE A 213 6.71 15.96 12.64
CA ILE A 213 7.96 15.84 11.87
C ILE A 213 8.22 14.39 11.45
N ALA A 214 8.02 13.44 12.36
CA ALA A 214 8.13 12.02 12.03
C ALA A 214 7.10 11.60 10.95
N GLY A 215 5.86 12.11 11.05
CA GLY A 215 4.83 11.93 10.02
C GLY A 215 5.23 12.55 8.67
N LEU A 216 5.80 13.76 8.67
CA LEU A 216 6.27 14.44 7.45
C LEU A 216 7.40 13.66 6.77
N THR A 217 8.29 13.05 7.54
CA THR A 217 9.33 12.16 7.00
C THR A 217 8.69 10.97 6.27
N CYS A 218 7.72 10.30 6.90
CA CYS A 218 7.00 9.18 6.26
C CYS A 218 6.24 9.63 5.02
N LEU A 219 5.65 10.82 5.03
CA LEU A 219 4.97 11.42 3.89
C LEU A 219 5.91 11.52 2.68
N GLY A 220 7.13 12.02 2.85
CA GLY A 220 8.13 12.11 1.78
C GLY A 220 8.46 10.76 1.14
N PHE A 221 8.67 9.72 1.94
CA PHE A 221 8.90 8.36 1.43
C PHE A 221 7.71 7.84 0.62
N VAL A 222 6.51 8.08 1.10
CA VAL A 222 5.29 7.60 0.43
C VAL A 222 5.02 8.37 -0.86
N ILE A 223 5.28 9.67 -0.90
CA ILE A 223 5.23 10.45 -2.15
C ILE A 223 6.22 9.88 -3.17
N THR A 224 7.47 9.61 -2.76
CA THR A 224 8.49 8.98 -3.62
C THR A 224 7.99 7.68 -4.22
N ASN A 225 7.50 6.76 -3.39
CA ASN A 225 7.01 5.46 -3.84
C ASN A 225 5.76 5.59 -4.73
N SER A 226 4.84 6.50 -4.41
CA SER A 226 3.60 6.69 -5.16
C SER A 226 3.85 7.31 -6.53
N LEU A 227 4.74 8.30 -6.63
CA LEU A 227 5.19 8.86 -7.91
C LEU A 227 5.77 7.77 -8.80
N PHE A 228 6.68 6.94 -8.26
CA PHE A 228 7.31 5.86 -8.98
C PHE A 228 6.31 4.80 -9.45
N VAL A 229 5.53 4.21 -8.55
CA VAL A 229 4.59 3.13 -8.87
C VAL A 229 3.54 3.57 -9.90
N SER A 230 3.13 4.84 -9.86
CA SER A 230 2.14 5.38 -10.81
C SER A 230 2.75 5.72 -12.18
N ALA A 231 3.99 6.20 -12.23
CA ALA A 231 4.66 6.61 -13.49
C ALA A 231 5.35 5.44 -14.21
N MET A 232 5.91 4.49 -13.43
CA MET A 232 6.77 3.41 -13.93
C MET A 232 6.18 2.62 -15.10
N PRO A 233 4.88 2.22 -15.12
CA PRO A 233 4.34 1.45 -16.24
C PRO A 233 4.42 2.20 -17.58
N LEU A 234 4.08 3.49 -17.53
CA LEU A 234 4.09 4.35 -18.70
C LEU A 234 5.51 4.73 -19.12
N PHE A 235 6.39 5.03 -18.15
CA PHE A 235 7.79 5.30 -18.40
C PHE A 235 8.49 4.14 -19.12
N PHE A 236 8.36 2.91 -18.61
CA PHE A 236 9.01 1.75 -19.20
C PHE A 236 8.50 1.42 -20.60
N VAL A 237 7.20 1.58 -20.84
CA VAL A 237 6.61 1.22 -22.14
C VAL A 237 6.80 2.36 -23.16
N HIS A 238 6.50 3.61 -22.79
CA HIS A 238 6.47 4.73 -23.74
C HIS A 238 7.81 5.40 -23.95
N GLU A 239 8.55 5.66 -22.87
CA GLU A 239 9.78 6.45 -22.97
C GLU A 239 11.00 5.57 -23.18
N THR A 240 11.01 4.33 -22.65
CA THR A 240 12.16 3.44 -22.82
C THR A 240 11.93 2.29 -23.80
N GLY A 241 10.69 2.09 -24.27
CA GLY A 241 10.35 1.03 -25.23
C GLY A 241 10.50 -0.41 -24.68
N LEU A 242 10.52 -0.57 -23.36
CA LEU A 242 10.65 -1.88 -22.73
C LEU A 242 9.37 -2.72 -22.87
N PRO A 243 9.46 -4.07 -22.79
CA PRO A 243 8.31 -4.95 -22.88
C PRO A 243 7.22 -4.60 -21.87
N GLY A 244 5.93 -4.71 -22.23
CA GLY A 244 4.79 -4.37 -21.38
C GLY A 244 4.68 -5.19 -20.08
N ALA A 245 5.40 -6.31 -19.95
CA ALA A 245 5.52 -7.08 -18.71
C ALA A 245 6.54 -6.49 -17.72
N THR A 246 7.42 -5.58 -18.15
CA THR A 246 8.49 -5.01 -17.33
C THR A 246 8.00 -4.38 -16.02
N PRO A 247 6.90 -3.59 -15.99
CA PRO A 247 6.39 -3.02 -14.76
C PRO A 247 6.04 -4.06 -13.71
N GLY A 248 5.37 -5.14 -14.13
CA GLY A 248 5.01 -6.24 -13.24
C GLY A 248 6.23 -6.98 -12.68
N LEU A 249 7.22 -7.27 -13.54
CA LEU A 249 8.46 -7.92 -13.14
C LEU A 249 9.27 -7.06 -12.16
N SER A 250 9.37 -5.74 -12.43
CA SER A 250 10.02 -4.76 -11.57
C SER A 250 9.40 -4.76 -10.16
N LEU A 251 8.08 -4.65 -10.07
CA LEU A 251 7.36 -4.70 -8.79
C LEU A 251 7.51 -6.04 -8.08
N SER A 252 7.59 -7.15 -8.82
CA SER A 252 7.81 -8.47 -8.21
C SER A 252 9.18 -8.58 -7.55
N VAL A 253 10.24 -8.14 -8.25
CA VAL A 253 11.61 -8.11 -7.71
C VAL A 253 11.66 -7.22 -6.48
N LYS A 254 11.09 -6.00 -6.56
CA LYS A 254 10.97 -5.09 -5.42
C LYS A 254 10.33 -5.76 -4.21
N CYS A 255 9.12 -6.29 -4.36
CA CYS A 255 8.35 -6.87 -3.25
C CYS A 255 9.03 -8.11 -2.66
N LEU A 256 9.72 -8.91 -3.50
CA LEU A 256 10.51 -10.04 -3.03
C LEU A 256 11.61 -9.58 -2.08
N LEU A 257 12.40 -8.58 -2.50
CA LEU A 257 13.50 -8.05 -1.68
C LEU A 257 12.98 -7.34 -0.42
N GLU A 258 11.88 -6.58 -0.54
CA GLU A 258 11.22 -5.90 0.57
C GLU A 258 10.93 -6.85 1.73
N VAL A 259 10.37 -8.03 1.46
CA VAL A 259 10.05 -9.03 2.50
C VAL A 259 11.29 -9.42 3.31
N PHE A 260 12.41 -9.70 2.66
CA PHE A 260 13.65 -10.07 3.37
C PHE A 260 14.24 -8.89 4.14
N VAL A 261 14.24 -7.72 3.55
CA VAL A 261 14.85 -6.51 4.14
C VAL A 261 14.07 -6.01 5.35
N ILE A 262 12.74 -6.12 5.36
CA ILE A 262 11.91 -5.75 6.53
C ILE A 262 12.40 -6.47 7.80
N PHE A 263 12.70 -7.77 7.72
CA PHE A 263 13.21 -8.52 8.89
C PHE A 263 14.63 -8.07 9.29
N GLY A 264 15.46 -7.73 8.32
CA GLY A 264 16.81 -7.22 8.57
C GLY A 264 16.83 -5.79 9.13
N SER A 265 15.88 -4.96 8.74
CA SER A 265 15.82 -3.55 9.09
C SER A 265 15.64 -3.31 10.60
N VAL A 266 14.88 -4.17 11.29
CA VAL A 266 14.69 -4.09 12.75
C VAL A 266 16.03 -4.33 13.47
N ARG A 267 16.76 -5.39 13.09
CA ARG A 267 18.09 -5.67 13.66
C ARG A 267 19.10 -4.57 13.34
N LEU A 268 19.02 -3.99 12.15
CA LEU A 268 19.87 -2.88 11.77
C LEU A 268 19.54 -1.64 12.63
N ALA A 269 18.26 -1.37 12.88
CA ALA A 269 17.80 -0.27 13.72
C ALA A 269 18.25 -0.40 15.18
N GLU A 270 18.35 -1.62 15.71
CA GLU A 270 18.92 -1.89 17.04
C GLU A 270 20.41 -1.54 17.11
N ARG A 271 21.16 -1.67 15.99
CA ARG A 271 22.61 -1.41 15.95
C ARG A 271 22.97 0.05 15.70
N ILE A 272 22.32 0.68 14.73
CA ILE A 272 22.67 2.03 14.28
C ILE A 272 21.62 3.09 14.61
N GLY A 273 20.45 2.67 15.10
CA GLY A 273 19.31 3.56 15.39
C GLY A 273 18.33 3.67 14.24
N THR A 274 17.05 3.83 14.58
CA THR A 274 15.92 3.86 13.62
C THR A 274 16.02 5.03 12.63
N ARG A 275 16.46 6.20 13.11
CA ARG A 275 16.63 7.40 12.29
C ARG A 275 17.71 7.21 11.23
N GLN A 276 18.85 6.61 11.59
CA GLN A 276 19.97 6.33 10.68
C GLN A 276 19.55 5.34 9.58
N VAL A 277 18.73 4.33 9.94
CA VAL A 277 18.15 3.40 8.96
C VAL A 277 17.25 4.14 7.97
N LEU A 278 16.43 5.08 8.44
CA LEU A 278 15.59 5.91 7.54
C LEU A 278 16.45 6.86 6.68
N MET A 279 17.53 7.42 7.21
CA MET A 279 18.45 8.24 6.39
C MET A 279 19.10 7.40 5.28
N LEU A 280 19.56 6.19 5.60
CA LEU A 280 20.07 5.25 4.60
C LEU A 280 18.99 4.92 3.56
N ALA A 281 17.76 4.62 3.98
CA ALA A 281 16.65 4.36 3.10
C ALA A 281 16.36 5.56 2.16
N ALA A 282 16.42 6.79 2.67
CA ALA A 282 16.19 7.99 1.85
C ALA A 282 17.30 8.20 0.80
N CYS A 283 18.57 7.96 1.16
CA CYS A 283 19.68 7.99 0.21
C CYS A 283 19.48 6.95 -0.90
N LEU A 284 19.17 5.71 -0.54
CA LEU A 284 18.93 4.62 -1.49
C LEU A 284 17.70 4.91 -2.37
N ALA A 285 16.64 5.50 -1.81
CA ALA A 285 15.46 5.94 -2.56
C ALA A 285 15.83 6.98 -3.62
N ALA A 286 16.56 8.03 -3.25
CA ALA A 286 16.99 9.06 -4.18
C ALA A 286 17.86 8.47 -5.31
N ILE A 287 18.83 7.63 -4.95
CA ILE A 287 19.71 6.98 -5.94
C ILE A 287 18.91 6.08 -6.88
N SER A 288 18.00 5.23 -6.35
CA SER A 288 17.22 4.34 -7.18
C SER A 288 16.30 5.09 -8.15
N MET A 289 15.68 6.20 -7.74
CA MET A 289 14.83 7.01 -8.62
C MET A 289 15.63 7.69 -9.73
N VAL A 290 16.83 8.21 -9.44
CA VAL A 290 17.73 8.79 -10.45
C VAL A 290 18.20 7.72 -11.43
N LEU A 291 18.54 6.52 -10.95
CA LEU A 291 18.95 5.40 -11.80
C LEU A 291 17.79 4.90 -12.68
N PHE A 292 16.56 4.80 -12.12
CA PHE A 292 15.38 4.43 -12.92
C PHE A 292 15.13 5.43 -14.05
N ALA A 293 15.32 6.71 -13.82
CA ALA A 293 15.16 7.74 -14.87
C ALA A 293 16.13 7.57 -16.06
N GLN A 294 17.17 6.75 -15.93
CA GLN A 294 18.18 6.49 -16.96
C GLN A 294 18.11 5.07 -17.53
N VAL A 295 17.09 4.29 -17.19
CA VAL A 295 16.91 2.91 -17.65
C VAL A 295 16.66 2.88 -19.16
N THR A 296 17.41 2.02 -19.86
CA THR A 296 17.25 1.75 -21.31
C THR A 296 17.11 0.26 -21.61
N ALA A 297 17.32 -0.62 -20.63
CA ALA A 297 17.28 -2.06 -20.82
C ALA A 297 16.56 -2.77 -19.66
N LEU A 298 15.92 -3.90 -19.96
CA LEU A 298 15.17 -4.69 -18.97
C LEU A 298 16.02 -5.09 -17.77
N TRP A 299 17.24 -5.57 -17.99
CA TRP A 299 18.12 -6.00 -16.90
C TRP A 299 18.48 -4.86 -15.94
N GLN A 300 18.59 -3.60 -16.45
CA GLN A 300 18.80 -2.41 -15.62
C GLN A 300 17.58 -2.14 -14.74
N ALA A 301 16.37 -2.21 -15.31
CA ALA A 301 15.13 -2.05 -14.57
C ALA A 301 15.04 -3.07 -13.42
N LEU A 302 15.34 -4.34 -13.68
CA LEU A 302 15.31 -5.40 -12.66
C LEU A 302 16.41 -5.22 -11.60
N ALA A 303 17.63 -4.85 -12.02
CA ALA A 303 18.72 -4.60 -11.07
C ALA A 303 18.41 -3.41 -10.13
N ILE A 304 17.85 -2.32 -10.66
CA ILE A 304 17.48 -1.16 -9.84
C ILE A 304 16.28 -1.47 -8.96
N SER A 305 15.37 -2.38 -9.39
CA SER A 305 14.26 -2.85 -8.54
C SER A 305 14.73 -3.58 -7.28
N VAL A 306 15.92 -4.21 -7.31
CA VAL A 306 16.56 -4.74 -6.10
C VAL A 306 16.86 -3.61 -5.12
N LEU A 307 17.47 -2.52 -5.60
CA LEU A 307 17.80 -1.36 -4.79
C LEU A 307 16.53 -0.69 -4.24
N GLU A 308 15.48 -0.61 -5.07
CA GLU A 308 14.17 -0.10 -4.67
C GLU A 308 13.55 -0.96 -3.56
N GLY A 309 13.58 -2.28 -3.68
CA GLY A 309 13.10 -3.20 -2.66
C GLY A 309 13.88 -3.06 -1.33
N VAL A 310 15.18 -2.80 -1.41
CA VAL A 310 16.01 -2.55 -0.23
C VAL A 310 15.57 -1.26 0.48
N TYR A 311 15.48 -0.13 -0.22
CA TYR A 311 15.11 1.12 0.45
C TYR A 311 13.71 1.06 1.06
N TYR A 312 12.75 0.49 0.30
CA TYR A 312 11.37 0.43 0.76
C TYR A 312 11.21 -0.55 1.92
N GLY A 313 11.93 -1.67 1.90
CA GLY A 313 11.97 -2.62 3.01
C GLY A 313 12.59 -2.03 4.29
N LEU A 314 13.65 -1.23 4.16
CA LEU A 314 14.22 -0.48 5.28
C LEU A 314 13.19 0.51 5.85
N PHE A 315 12.51 1.29 5.00
CA PHE A 315 11.46 2.21 5.41
C PHE A 315 10.30 1.47 6.08
N ALA A 316 9.70 0.48 5.40
CA ALA A 316 8.50 -0.21 5.86
C ALA A 316 8.71 -0.97 7.19
N GLY A 317 9.93 -1.47 7.42
CA GLY A 317 10.25 -2.22 8.64
C GLY A 317 10.40 -1.35 9.89
N VAL A 318 10.77 -0.07 9.75
CA VAL A 318 11.04 0.79 10.92
C VAL A 318 10.17 2.03 11.02
N ALA A 319 9.47 2.43 9.96
CA ALA A 319 8.75 3.71 9.92
C ALA A 319 7.69 3.86 11.02
N ILE A 320 6.89 2.83 11.26
CA ILE A 320 5.86 2.88 12.31
C ILE A 320 6.49 3.01 13.70
N SER A 321 7.55 2.27 13.98
CA SER A 321 8.28 2.34 15.26
C SER A 321 8.95 3.70 15.45
N PHE A 322 9.49 4.28 14.37
CA PHE A 322 10.03 5.64 14.37
C PHE A 322 8.98 6.68 14.75
N VAL A 323 7.78 6.61 14.16
CA VAL A 323 6.69 7.55 14.50
C VAL A 323 6.19 7.32 15.93
N GLN A 324 6.07 6.07 16.37
CA GLN A 324 5.62 5.72 17.72
C GLN A 324 6.60 6.15 18.81
N SER A 325 7.91 6.21 18.51
CA SER A 325 8.91 6.65 19.48
C SER A 325 8.75 8.12 19.95
N TYR A 326 8.02 8.94 19.17
CA TYR A 326 7.71 10.33 19.55
C TYR A 326 6.45 10.49 20.42
N ALA A 327 5.67 9.43 20.58
CA ALA A 327 4.50 9.39 21.45
C ALA A 327 4.32 7.98 22.06
N PRO A 328 5.28 7.51 22.87
CA PRO A 328 5.26 6.15 23.43
C PRO A 328 4.08 5.93 24.37
N ASP A 329 3.68 6.95 25.10
CA ASP A 329 2.48 7.01 25.95
C ASP A 329 1.16 6.94 25.17
N ARG A 330 1.19 7.17 23.84
CA ARG A 330 -0.01 7.23 22.97
C ARG A 330 0.23 6.57 21.61
N PRO A 331 0.48 5.29 21.58
CA PRO A 331 0.81 4.57 20.32
C PRO A 331 -0.32 4.64 19.28
N GLY A 332 -1.59 4.76 19.71
CA GLY A 332 -2.72 4.92 18.79
C GLY A 332 -2.69 6.24 18.02
N ARG A 333 -2.31 7.36 18.69
CA ARG A 333 -2.13 8.67 18.04
C ARG A 333 -0.97 8.65 17.04
N ALA A 334 0.14 8.03 17.44
CA ALA A 334 1.30 7.88 16.58
C ALA A 334 0.99 7.05 15.33
N THR A 335 0.27 5.93 15.51
CA THR A 335 -0.20 5.11 14.40
C THR A 335 -1.16 5.87 13.47
N ALA A 336 -2.04 6.72 14.01
CA ALA A 336 -2.92 7.55 13.19
C ALA A 336 -2.13 8.57 12.34
N VAL A 337 -1.10 9.21 12.89
CA VAL A 337 -0.21 10.12 12.15
C VAL A 337 0.52 9.36 11.04
N TYR A 338 1.06 8.17 11.33
CA TYR A 338 1.69 7.31 10.34
C TYR A 338 0.72 6.94 9.19
N MET A 339 -0.48 6.47 9.52
CA MET A 339 -1.49 6.12 8.50
C MET A 339 -1.91 7.32 7.67
N ASN A 340 -2.11 8.49 8.29
CA ASN A 340 -2.41 9.72 7.56
C ASN A 340 -1.28 10.09 6.59
N SER A 341 -0.02 9.90 6.97
CA SER A 341 1.14 10.13 6.10
C SER A 341 1.12 9.17 4.90
N LEU A 342 0.75 7.89 5.10
CA LEU A 342 0.62 6.93 4.00
C LEU A 342 -0.48 7.35 3.00
N PHE A 343 -1.65 7.73 3.49
CA PHE A 343 -2.77 8.11 2.63
C PHE A 343 -2.52 9.43 1.91
N LEU A 344 -2.07 10.47 2.64
CA LEU A 344 -1.78 11.78 2.06
C LEU A 344 -0.61 11.71 1.06
N GLY A 345 0.44 10.96 1.39
CA GLY A 345 1.58 10.77 0.49
C GLY A 345 1.19 10.03 -0.78
N GLY A 346 0.36 8.99 -0.65
CA GLY A 346 -0.21 8.26 -1.78
C GLY A 346 -1.03 9.17 -2.69
N MET A 347 -1.91 9.99 -2.11
CA MET A 347 -2.74 10.95 -2.84
C MET A 347 -1.88 12.01 -3.55
N ILE A 348 -0.98 12.69 -2.82
CA ILE A 348 -0.13 13.74 -3.38
C ILE A 348 0.72 13.16 -4.51
N GLY A 349 1.38 12.02 -4.30
CA GLY A 349 2.23 11.40 -5.32
C GLY A 349 1.46 11.01 -6.58
N SER A 350 0.35 10.30 -6.44
CA SER A 350 -0.44 9.83 -7.59
C SER A 350 -1.10 10.98 -8.37
N VAL A 351 -1.59 12.02 -7.67
CA VAL A 351 -2.18 13.20 -8.32
C VAL A 351 -1.09 14.01 -9.03
N SER A 352 0.00 14.31 -8.33
CA SER A 352 1.12 15.09 -8.89
C SER A 352 1.75 14.41 -10.09
N MET A 353 1.84 13.07 -10.09
CA MET A 353 2.39 12.30 -11.21
C MET A 353 1.69 12.65 -12.53
N GLY A 354 0.36 12.66 -12.54
CA GLY A 354 -0.39 12.94 -13.76
C GLY A 354 -0.12 14.36 -14.31
N PHE A 355 -0.11 15.37 -13.42
CA PHE A 355 0.16 16.76 -13.83
C PHE A 355 1.62 16.97 -14.28
N ILE A 356 2.60 16.41 -13.57
CA ILE A 356 4.01 16.52 -13.94
C ILE A 356 4.25 15.83 -15.29
N ALA A 357 3.74 14.60 -15.46
CA ALA A 357 3.91 13.85 -16.70
C ALA A 357 3.31 14.58 -17.91
N SER A 358 2.12 15.20 -17.76
CA SER A 358 1.48 15.98 -18.83
C SER A 358 2.22 17.26 -19.17
N ALA A 359 2.82 17.91 -18.18
CA ALA A 359 3.56 19.16 -18.39
C ALA A 359 4.97 18.92 -18.94
N THR A 360 5.55 17.74 -18.71
CA THR A 360 6.95 17.45 -19.04
C THR A 360 7.12 16.02 -19.60
N SER A 361 7.40 15.00 -18.74
CA SER A 361 7.63 13.61 -19.10
C SER A 361 7.49 12.69 -17.89
N PHE A 362 7.36 11.38 -18.10
CA PHE A 362 7.40 10.39 -17.01
C PHE A 362 8.80 10.29 -16.39
N GLN A 363 9.87 10.56 -17.18
CA GLN A 363 11.23 10.67 -16.65
C GLN A 363 11.34 11.79 -15.59
N THR A 364 10.72 12.96 -15.83
CA THR A 364 10.71 14.07 -14.87
C THR A 364 9.98 13.70 -13.58
N VAL A 365 8.94 12.85 -13.66
CA VAL A 365 8.27 12.32 -12.46
C VAL A 365 9.25 11.52 -11.59
N LEU A 366 10.13 10.72 -12.20
CA LEU A 366 11.14 9.96 -11.46
C LEU A 366 12.18 10.88 -10.78
N TYR A 367 12.61 11.96 -11.45
CA TYR A 367 13.46 12.96 -10.80
C TYR A 367 12.71 13.69 -9.66
N THR A 368 11.42 13.95 -9.82
CA THR A 368 10.60 14.53 -8.74
C THR A 368 10.47 13.56 -7.57
N ALA A 369 10.36 12.27 -7.84
CA ALA A 369 10.38 11.23 -6.80
C ALA A 369 11.73 11.21 -6.04
N ALA A 370 12.85 11.34 -6.76
CA ALA A 370 14.18 11.50 -6.16
C ALA A 370 14.26 12.75 -5.27
N PHE A 371 13.74 13.88 -5.73
CA PHE A 371 13.67 15.13 -4.96
C PHE A 371 12.85 14.97 -3.68
N SER A 372 11.72 14.25 -3.72
CA SER A 372 10.92 13.95 -2.54
C SER A 372 11.70 13.10 -1.51
N ALA A 373 12.49 12.12 -1.98
CA ALA A 373 13.36 11.32 -1.11
C ALA A 373 14.46 12.16 -0.45
N VAL A 374 15.08 13.06 -1.22
CA VAL A 374 16.08 14.04 -0.72
C VAL A 374 15.44 14.97 0.32
N THR A 375 14.20 15.41 0.09
CA THR A 375 13.45 16.23 1.06
C THR A 375 13.22 15.47 2.37
N ALA A 376 12.83 14.19 2.30
CA ALA A 376 12.70 13.35 3.50
C ALA A 376 14.04 13.19 4.24
N LEU A 377 15.14 13.01 3.51
CA LEU A 377 16.48 12.97 4.08
C LEU A 377 16.84 14.29 4.76
N PHE A 378 16.57 15.43 4.11
CA PHE A 378 16.81 16.76 4.68
C PHE A 378 16.02 16.97 5.97
N VAL A 379 14.74 16.58 6.03
CA VAL A 379 13.92 16.64 7.23
C VAL A 379 14.54 15.80 8.36
N LEU A 380 15.03 14.59 8.07
CA LEU A 380 15.72 13.74 9.05
C LEU A 380 16.99 14.36 9.60
N ILE A 381 17.80 15.01 8.75
CA ILE A 381 19.05 15.69 9.12
C ILE A 381 18.75 16.98 9.89
N ALA A 382 17.88 17.83 9.39
CA ALA A 382 17.54 19.11 10.01
C ALA A 382 16.93 18.93 11.42
N THR A 383 16.32 17.79 11.67
CA THR A 383 15.65 17.48 12.94
C THR A 383 16.43 16.53 13.85
N LEU A 384 17.75 16.39 13.65
CA LEU A 384 18.61 15.56 14.50
C LEU A 384 18.51 15.88 15.99
N LYS A 385 18.29 17.15 16.34
CA LYS A 385 18.12 17.61 17.73
C LYS A 385 16.73 17.28 18.31
N VAL A 386 15.74 16.94 17.49
CA VAL A 386 14.41 16.53 17.94
C VAL A 386 14.47 15.05 18.30
N GLN A 387 14.71 14.77 19.57
CA GLN A 387 14.80 13.38 20.05
C GLN A 387 13.42 12.79 20.37
N PRO A 388 13.25 11.47 20.21
CA PRO A 388 12.10 10.75 20.74
C PRO A 388 11.97 10.98 22.25
N LYS A 389 10.74 10.95 22.76
CA LYS A 389 10.52 10.97 24.21
C LYS A 389 11.14 9.73 24.83
N ALA A 390 12.03 9.92 25.81
CA ALA A 390 12.48 8.81 26.64
C ALA A 390 11.24 8.16 27.30
N VAL A 391 11.17 6.85 27.27
CA VAL A 391 10.24 6.12 28.12
C VAL A 391 10.75 6.33 29.54
N ASP A 392 10.03 7.13 30.34
CA ASP A 392 10.36 7.25 31.78
C ASP A 392 10.35 5.85 32.38
N GLY A 393 11.54 5.29 32.53
CA GLY A 393 11.78 4.07 33.26
C GLY A 393 11.74 4.39 34.76
N SER A 394 10.54 4.57 35.29
CA SER A 394 10.32 4.58 36.72
C SER A 394 9.36 3.44 37.09
N VAL A 395 10.04 2.45 37.64
CA VAL A 395 9.64 1.33 38.51
C VAL A 395 9.38 0.03 37.82
#